data_9dbe1c18d2583f866eebd3fae79506fd
#
_entry.id   9dbe1c18d2583f866eebd3fae79506fd
#
_cell.length_a   1.000
_cell.length_b   1.000
_cell.length_c   1.000
_cell.angle_alpha   90.00
_cell.angle_beta   90.00
_cell.angle_gamma   90.00
#
_symmetry.space_group_name_H-M   'P 1'
#
loop_
_entity.id
_entity.type
_entity.pdbx_description
1 polymer ?
#
loop_
_entity_poly.entity_id
_entity_poly.type
_entity_poly.pdbx_seq_one_letter_code
_entity_poly.pdbx_strand_id
1 'polypeptide(L)'
;MFPGIVGYDDTVVPQIINAVLSRHNFILLGLRGQAKSRILRALTSLLDEQTPYIAGCEIHDNPYDPICRRCHDLVTREGDATPIAYLSRDDRYVEKLATPDVTIADLIGDIDPIKAARGGHELGSEFTVHYGLLPRANRGIFAINELPDLAGKIQVGLFNIMQEGDVQIKGYPIRLPLDVALVFSANPEDYTARGKIITPLKDRIGSEIRTHYPATVEEGVSITAQEAWTKRNGNRLHLPKYVQEVIERIAFVAREDKKIDKRSGVSQRLPISCMENVISNAERRA
;
A
#
# COMPACT_ATOMS: atom_id res chain seq x y z
N MET A 1 -4.31 16.07 7.84
CA MET A 1 -3.70 14.81 8.25
C MET A 1 -2.86 14.19 7.12
N PHE A 2 -3.40 14.13 5.91
CA PHE A 2 -2.69 13.59 4.75
C PHE A 2 -2.36 14.73 3.77
N PRO A 3 -1.15 15.32 3.81
CA PRO A 3 -0.81 16.43 2.94
C PRO A 3 -0.90 16.02 1.47
N GLY A 4 -1.52 16.89 0.67
CA GLY A 4 -1.73 16.65 -0.77
C GLY A 4 -2.87 15.71 -1.14
N ILE A 5 -3.69 15.28 -0.19
CA ILE A 5 -4.97 14.62 -0.44
C ILE A 5 -6.07 15.69 -0.35
N VAL A 6 -6.88 15.83 -1.39
CA VAL A 6 -7.91 16.87 -1.51
C VAL A 6 -9.29 16.20 -1.60
N GLY A 7 -10.29 16.78 -0.90
CA GLY A 7 -11.70 16.39 -0.98
C GLY A 7 -12.08 15.17 -0.16
N TYR A 8 -11.21 14.70 0.76
CA TYR A 8 -11.46 13.51 1.59
C TYR A 8 -11.57 13.80 3.09
N ASP A 9 -11.40 15.05 3.50
CA ASP A 9 -11.30 15.43 4.91
C ASP A 9 -12.55 15.04 5.72
N ASP A 10 -13.75 15.17 5.13
CA ASP A 10 -15.02 14.88 5.78
C ASP A 10 -15.58 13.49 5.45
N THR A 11 -14.96 12.74 4.56
CA THR A 11 -15.49 11.47 4.05
C THR A 11 -14.57 10.28 4.32
N VAL A 12 -13.43 10.22 3.66
CA VAL A 12 -12.51 9.08 3.67
C VAL A 12 -11.59 9.15 4.89
N VAL A 13 -11.04 10.32 5.21
CA VAL A 13 -10.08 10.51 6.30
C VAL A 13 -10.64 10.08 7.67
N PRO A 14 -11.87 10.47 8.07
CA PRO A 14 -12.44 10.01 9.34
C PRO A 14 -12.60 8.49 9.43
N GLN A 15 -12.95 7.84 8.31
CA GLN A 15 -13.08 6.39 8.26
C GLN A 15 -11.72 5.69 8.42
N ILE A 16 -10.66 6.24 7.81
CA ILE A 16 -9.29 5.73 8.00
C ILE A 16 -8.87 5.88 9.47
N ILE A 17 -9.12 7.04 10.08
CA ILE A 17 -8.81 7.28 11.49
C ILE A 17 -9.51 6.24 12.38
N ASN A 18 -10.80 6.00 12.15
CA ASN A 18 -11.56 5.00 12.89
C ASN A 18 -10.98 3.58 12.69
N ALA A 19 -10.62 3.21 11.47
CA ALA A 19 -10.03 1.91 11.19
C ALA A 19 -8.68 1.73 11.92
N VAL A 20 -7.82 2.76 11.90
CA VAL A 20 -6.52 2.74 12.60
C VAL A 20 -6.71 2.67 14.11
N LEU A 21 -7.58 3.48 14.69
CA LEU A 21 -7.86 3.47 16.14
C LEU A 21 -8.47 2.14 16.61
N SER A 22 -9.25 1.48 15.74
CA SER A 22 -9.82 0.15 16.00
C SER A 22 -8.83 -1.00 15.71
N ARG A 23 -7.62 -0.70 15.28
CA ARG A 23 -6.60 -1.69 14.84
C ARG A 23 -7.12 -2.65 13.76
N HIS A 24 -8.00 -2.15 12.88
CA HIS A 24 -8.55 -2.95 11.80
C HIS A 24 -7.58 -3.01 10.62
N ASN A 25 -7.44 -4.18 10.04
CA ASN A 25 -7.04 -4.29 8.65
C ASN A 25 -8.16 -3.68 7.80
N PHE A 26 -7.83 -2.88 6.77
CA PHE A 26 -8.85 -2.21 6.00
C PHE A 26 -8.56 -2.21 4.49
N ILE A 27 -9.63 -2.01 3.72
CA ILE A 27 -9.54 -1.92 2.26
C ILE A 27 -10.12 -0.61 1.76
N LEU A 28 -9.38 0.05 0.85
CA LEU A 28 -9.87 1.18 0.08
C LEU A 28 -10.54 0.69 -1.19
N LEU A 29 -11.84 0.93 -1.30
CA LEU A 29 -12.67 0.54 -2.44
C LEU A 29 -12.99 1.78 -3.29
N GLY A 30 -12.64 1.74 -4.56
CA GLY A 30 -12.99 2.83 -5.45
C GLY A 30 -12.43 2.69 -6.85
N LEU A 31 -12.94 3.49 -7.76
CA LEU A 31 -12.56 3.47 -9.16
C LEU A 31 -11.12 3.92 -9.38
N ARG A 32 -10.65 3.79 -10.61
CA ARG A 32 -9.29 4.21 -10.98
C ARG A 32 -9.13 5.73 -10.86
N GLY A 33 -7.95 6.16 -10.41
CA GLY A 33 -7.63 7.59 -10.24
C GLY A 33 -8.27 8.28 -9.04
N GLN A 34 -8.75 7.52 -8.04
CA GLN A 34 -9.27 8.03 -6.77
C GLN A 34 -8.22 7.99 -5.64
N ALA A 35 -6.97 8.21 -5.97
CA ALA A 35 -5.84 8.37 -5.05
C ALA A 35 -5.61 7.21 -4.04
N LYS A 36 -6.20 6.01 -4.21
CA LYS A 36 -6.07 4.90 -3.25
C LYS A 36 -4.61 4.61 -2.84
N SER A 37 -3.74 4.35 -3.81
CA SER A 37 -2.31 4.05 -3.51
C SER A 37 -1.59 5.25 -2.86
N ARG A 38 -1.99 6.49 -3.19
CA ARG A 38 -1.43 7.68 -2.55
C ARG A 38 -1.83 7.77 -1.08
N ILE A 39 -3.10 7.46 -0.78
CA ILE A 39 -3.59 7.40 0.60
C ILE A 39 -2.83 6.33 1.37
N LEU A 40 -2.67 5.11 0.80
CA LEU A 40 -1.95 4.03 1.48
C LEU A 40 -0.51 4.44 1.81
N ARG A 41 0.20 5.09 0.89
CA ARG A 41 1.55 5.61 1.16
C ARG A 41 1.56 6.74 2.19
N ALA A 42 0.54 7.59 2.20
CA ALA A 42 0.44 8.69 3.16
C ALA A 42 0.22 8.20 4.60
N LEU A 43 -0.17 6.94 4.82
CA LEU A 43 -0.26 6.33 6.15
C LEU A 43 1.08 6.30 6.88
N THR A 44 2.21 6.36 6.18
CA THR A 44 3.54 6.46 6.81
C THR A 44 3.65 7.67 7.73
N SER A 45 2.90 8.75 7.44
CA SER A 45 2.86 9.95 8.29
C SER A 45 2.30 9.72 9.69
N LEU A 46 1.62 8.60 9.91
CA LEU A 46 1.09 8.18 11.22
C LEU A 46 2.10 7.39 12.05
N LEU A 47 3.21 6.98 11.45
CA LEU A 47 4.27 6.26 12.12
C LEU A 47 5.30 7.21 12.73
N ASP A 48 5.96 6.76 13.79
CA ASP A 48 7.11 7.45 14.37
C ASP A 48 8.21 7.63 13.32
N GLU A 49 8.91 8.76 13.36
CA GLU A 49 9.97 9.08 12.39
C GLU A 49 11.07 8.02 12.34
N GLN A 50 11.42 7.50 13.51
CA GLN A 50 12.42 6.43 13.66
C GLN A 50 11.99 5.45 14.72
N THR A 51 12.25 4.16 14.49
CA THR A 51 11.94 3.10 15.42
C THR A 51 13.18 2.22 15.61
N PRO A 52 13.64 1.94 16.85
CA PRO A 52 14.79 1.10 17.08
C PRO A 52 14.49 -0.36 16.73
N TYR A 53 15.46 -1.03 16.12
CA TYR A 53 15.41 -2.47 15.85
C TYR A 53 16.80 -3.11 16.05
N ILE A 54 16.86 -4.42 16.20
CA ILE A 54 18.13 -5.14 16.34
C ILE A 54 18.89 -5.10 15.03
N ALA A 55 20.10 -4.56 15.05
CA ALA A 55 20.90 -4.31 13.85
C ALA A 55 21.10 -5.60 13.02
N GLY A 56 20.86 -5.49 11.72
CA GLY A 56 20.98 -6.60 10.77
C GLY A 56 19.88 -7.66 10.88
N CYS A 57 18.77 -7.39 11.59
CA CYS A 57 17.59 -8.25 11.57
C CYS A 57 16.78 -8.01 10.30
N GLU A 58 16.49 -9.09 9.55
CA GLU A 58 15.72 -9.01 8.29
C GLU A 58 14.24 -8.69 8.51
N ILE A 59 13.70 -8.94 9.71
CA ILE A 59 12.29 -8.70 10.07
C ILE A 59 12.13 -7.57 11.10
N HIS A 60 13.17 -6.75 11.30
CA HIS A 60 13.14 -5.54 12.13
C HIS A 60 12.69 -5.77 13.57
N ASP A 61 13.23 -6.82 14.21
CA ASP A 61 12.87 -7.21 15.57
C ASP A 61 12.99 -6.07 16.57
N ASN A 62 12.03 -6.06 17.50
CA ASN A 62 12.04 -5.18 18.64
C ASN A 62 13.18 -5.60 19.59
N PRO A 63 14.08 -4.67 19.99
CA PRO A 63 15.15 -4.99 20.95
C PRO A 63 14.65 -5.50 22.29
N TYR A 64 13.47 -5.09 22.72
CA TYR A 64 12.87 -5.47 24.00
C TYR A 64 12.04 -6.75 23.95
N ASP A 65 11.62 -7.16 22.74
CA ASP A 65 10.78 -8.34 22.54
C ASP A 65 11.07 -8.94 21.15
N PRO A 66 12.24 -9.58 20.97
CA PRO A 66 12.62 -10.18 19.71
C PRO A 66 11.80 -11.43 19.43
N ILE A 67 11.32 -11.58 18.19
CA ILE A 67 10.51 -12.71 17.76
C ILE A 67 11.28 -13.75 16.97
N CYS A 68 12.37 -13.37 16.27
CA CYS A 68 13.18 -14.33 15.54
C CYS A 68 14.26 -14.93 16.43
N ARG A 69 14.53 -16.22 16.21
CA ARG A 69 15.49 -16.97 17.00
C ARG A 69 16.88 -16.35 17.05
N ARG A 70 17.35 -15.84 15.88
CA ARG A 70 18.64 -15.15 15.80
C ARG A 70 18.72 -13.97 16.77
N CYS A 71 17.70 -13.14 16.80
CA CYS A 71 17.67 -11.94 17.64
C CYS A 71 17.50 -12.30 19.12
N HIS A 72 16.65 -13.28 19.40
CA HIS A 72 16.50 -13.82 20.76
C HIS A 72 17.83 -14.35 21.32
N ASP A 73 18.55 -15.16 20.53
CA ASP A 73 19.85 -15.69 20.93
C ASP A 73 20.89 -14.56 21.12
N LEU A 74 20.85 -13.53 20.25
CA LEU A 74 21.73 -12.36 20.32
C LEU A 74 21.49 -11.55 21.61
N VAL A 75 20.24 -11.19 21.89
CA VAL A 75 19.85 -10.44 23.09
C VAL A 75 20.19 -11.24 24.36
N THR A 76 19.95 -12.54 24.36
CA THR A 76 20.30 -13.42 25.50
C THR A 76 21.81 -13.43 25.78
N ARG A 77 22.64 -13.38 24.73
CA ARG A 77 24.10 -13.40 24.85
C ARG A 77 24.69 -12.05 25.22
N GLU A 78 24.20 -10.96 24.62
CA GLU A 78 24.82 -9.64 24.68
C GLU A 78 24.10 -8.67 25.63
N GLY A 79 22.85 -8.97 26.00
CA GLY A 79 22.05 -8.12 26.89
C GLY A 79 22.00 -6.66 26.43
N ASP A 80 22.35 -5.73 27.31
CA ASP A 80 22.35 -4.29 27.03
C ASP A 80 23.37 -3.84 25.95
N ALA A 81 24.33 -4.71 25.60
CA ALA A 81 25.31 -4.48 24.54
C ALA A 81 24.77 -4.86 23.14
N THR A 82 23.53 -5.34 23.02
CA THR A 82 22.93 -5.71 21.76
C THR A 82 22.94 -4.53 20.76
N PRO A 83 23.52 -4.69 19.56
CA PRO A 83 23.61 -3.59 18.60
C PRO A 83 22.24 -3.21 18.06
N ILE A 84 21.93 -1.91 18.12
CA ILE A 84 20.66 -1.32 17.70
C ILE A 84 20.89 -0.46 16.46
N ALA A 85 19.95 -0.53 15.52
CA ALA A 85 19.82 0.37 14.40
C ALA A 85 18.42 1.03 14.41
N TYR A 86 18.23 2.04 13.58
CA TYR A 86 16.96 2.76 13.50
C TYR A 86 16.37 2.62 12.11
N LEU A 87 15.08 2.30 12.07
CA LEU A 87 14.28 2.16 10.87
C LEU A 87 13.45 3.44 10.68
N SER A 88 13.55 4.07 9.50
CA SER A 88 12.73 5.24 9.20
C SER A 88 11.26 4.86 8.98
N ARG A 89 10.34 5.82 9.10
CA ARG A 89 8.92 5.59 8.83
C ARG A 89 8.67 5.10 7.39
N ASP A 90 9.44 5.58 6.43
CA ASP A 90 9.27 5.20 5.03
C ASP A 90 9.73 3.76 4.76
N ASP A 91 10.76 3.29 5.46
CA ASP A 91 11.25 1.91 5.40
C ASP A 91 10.28 0.92 6.08
N ARG A 92 9.34 1.42 6.90
CA ARG A 92 8.29 0.64 7.55
C ARG A 92 7.04 0.45 6.67
N TYR A 93 7.06 0.94 5.45
CA TYR A 93 5.98 0.77 4.49
C TYR A 93 6.44 -0.15 3.37
N VAL A 94 5.83 -1.32 3.28
CA VAL A 94 6.09 -2.31 2.24
C VAL A 94 4.87 -2.42 1.35
N GLU A 95 5.05 -2.29 0.04
CA GLU A 95 3.96 -2.29 -0.94
C GLU A 95 4.15 -3.41 -1.96
N LYS A 96 3.09 -4.13 -2.27
CA LYS A 96 3.03 -5.12 -3.34
C LYS A 96 1.82 -4.86 -4.23
N LEU A 97 2.04 -4.79 -5.53
CA LEU A 97 0.97 -4.88 -6.51
C LEU A 97 0.57 -6.36 -6.65
N ALA A 98 -0.71 -6.65 -6.46
CA ALA A 98 -1.24 -7.97 -6.74
C ALA A 98 -1.21 -8.23 -8.24
N THR A 99 -0.56 -9.33 -8.62
CA THR A 99 -0.50 -9.83 -9.98
C THR A 99 -0.67 -11.35 -9.94
N PRO A 100 -1.14 -12.00 -11.02
CA PRO A 100 -1.39 -13.45 -11.02
C PRO A 100 -0.15 -14.32 -10.79
N ASP A 101 1.04 -13.78 -11.01
CA ASP A 101 2.34 -14.44 -10.84
C ASP A 101 2.89 -14.36 -9.42
N VAL A 102 2.29 -13.56 -8.54
CA VAL A 102 2.69 -13.49 -7.12
C VAL A 102 2.57 -14.86 -6.48
N THR A 103 3.62 -15.26 -5.76
CA THR A 103 3.67 -16.53 -5.03
C THR A 103 3.55 -16.33 -3.52
N ILE A 104 3.24 -17.40 -2.79
CA ILE A 104 3.23 -17.36 -1.33
C ILE A 104 4.63 -17.13 -0.77
N ALA A 105 5.65 -17.59 -1.46
CA ALA A 105 7.06 -17.37 -1.10
C ALA A 105 7.45 -15.90 -1.20
N ASP A 106 6.92 -15.16 -2.20
CA ASP A 106 7.15 -13.70 -2.30
C ASP A 106 6.56 -12.95 -1.10
N LEU A 107 5.40 -13.38 -0.62
CA LEU A 107 4.70 -12.72 0.46
C LEU A 107 5.21 -13.15 1.84
N ILE A 108 5.26 -14.44 2.11
CA ILE A 108 5.58 -14.98 3.43
C ILE A 108 7.04 -15.38 3.52
N GLY A 109 7.57 -15.98 2.47
CA GLY A 109 8.90 -16.55 2.43
C GLY A 109 8.89 -18.07 2.24
N ASP A 110 10.07 -18.61 2.14
CA ASP A 110 10.32 -20.05 1.96
C ASP A 110 11.67 -20.43 2.57
N ILE A 111 11.94 -21.72 2.64
CA ILE A 111 13.25 -22.23 3.07
C ILE A 111 14.26 -22.08 1.93
N ASP A 112 15.41 -21.52 2.27
CA ASP A 112 16.56 -21.41 1.37
C ASP A 112 17.54 -22.58 1.57
N PRO A 113 17.58 -23.54 0.60
CA PRO A 113 18.51 -24.69 0.70
C PRO A 113 19.97 -24.26 0.69
N ILE A 114 20.29 -23.12 0.08
CA ILE A 114 21.66 -22.61 0.03
C ILE A 114 22.08 -22.09 1.40
N LYS A 115 21.21 -21.35 2.09
CA LYS A 115 21.43 -20.93 3.49
C LYS A 115 21.62 -22.15 4.41
N ALA A 116 20.80 -23.19 4.23
CA ALA A 116 20.92 -24.43 4.99
C ALA A 116 22.29 -25.11 4.78
N ALA A 117 22.68 -25.32 3.53
CA ALA A 117 23.94 -25.99 3.20
C ALA A 117 25.18 -25.20 3.68
N ARG A 118 25.19 -23.88 3.49
CA ARG A 118 26.30 -23.02 3.92
C ARG A 118 26.42 -22.87 5.43
N GLY A 119 25.28 -22.84 6.14
CA GLY A 119 25.23 -22.68 7.57
C GLY A 119 25.34 -23.99 8.37
N GLY A 120 25.29 -25.15 7.70
CA GLY A 120 25.23 -26.45 8.35
C GLY A 120 23.95 -26.65 9.18
N HIS A 121 22.86 -26.00 8.78
CA HIS A 121 21.58 -26.05 9.46
C HIS A 121 20.65 -27.08 8.82
N GLU A 122 19.78 -27.67 9.62
CA GLU A 122 18.68 -28.50 9.12
C GLU A 122 17.67 -27.62 8.36
N LEU A 123 17.05 -28.15 7.28
CA LEU A 123 16.09 -27.42 6.44
C LEU A 123 14.89 -26.85 7.22
N GLY A 124 14.52 -27.45 8.34
CA GLY A 124 13.46 -26.96 9.24
C GLY A 124 13.89 -25.88 10.23
N SER A 125 15.13 -25.42 10.17
CA SER A 125 15.65 -24.39 11.06
C SER A 125 15.21 -23.00 10.59
N GLU A 126 14.85 -22.13 11.53
CA GLU A 126 14.53 -20.73 11.25
C GLU A 126 15.68 -19.97 10.58
N PHE A 127 16.92 -20.35 10.84
CA PHE A 127 18.12 -19.76 10.21
C PHE A 127 18.20 -19.99 8.69
N THR A 128 17.40 -20.91 8.15
CA THR A 128 17.36 -21.22 6.73
C THR A 128 16.25 -20.48 5.98
N VAL A 129 15.44 -19.70 6.69
CA VAL A 129 14.32 -18.95 6.09
C VAL A 129 14.84 -17.81 5.22
N HIS A 130 14.28 -17.71 4.02
CA HIS A 130 14.26 -16.50 3.23
C HIS A 130 12.93 -15.80 3.46
N TYR A 131 12.95 -14.71 4.21
CA TYR A 131 11.74 -13.97 4.56
C TYR A 131 11.16 -13.24 3.34
N GLY A 132 9.84 -13.39 3.14
CA GLY A 132 9.09 -12.65 2.14
C GLY A 132 8.82 -11.20 2.58
N LEU A 133 8.01 -10.51 1.78
CA LEU A 133 7.70 -9.09 1.99
C LEU A 133 6.92 -8.84 3.30
N LEU A 134 6.01 -9.74 3.67
CA LEU A 134 5.15 -9.58 4.84
C LEU A 134 5.94 -9.65 6.16
N PRO A 135 6.81 -10.65 6.43
CA PRO A 135 7.68 -10.62 7.60
C PRO A 135 8.61 -9.40 7.65
N ARG A 136 9.10 -8.93 6.50
CA ARG A 136 9.93 -7.71 6.41
C ARG A 136 9.18 -6.42 6.70
N ALA A 137 7.84 -6.44 6.63
CA ALA A 137 6.98 -5.33 7.02
C ALA A 137 6.64 -5.31 8.53
N ASN A 138 7.22 -6.22 9.32
CA ASN A 138 7.01 -6.28 10.76
C ASN A 138 7.24 -4.92 11.43
N ARG A 139 6.37 -4.54 12.36
CA ARG A 139 6.30 -3.25 13.03
C ARG A 139 6.03 -2.07 12.09
N GLY A 140 5.32 -2.34 10.98
CA GLY A 140 5.01 -1.38 9.95
C GLY A 140 3.68 -1.64 9.25
N ILE A 141 3.61 -1.20 8.00
CA ILE A 141 2.42 -1.30 7.16
C ILE A 141 2.75 -2.15 5.94
N PHE A 142 1.93 -3.16 5.69
CA PHE A 142 2.00 -3.95 4.46
C PHE A 142 0.78 -3.65 3.58
N ALA A 143 1.03 -3.03 2.43
CA ALA A 143 0.01 -2.62 1.47
C ALA A 143 -0.06 -3.58 0.28
N ILE A 144 -1.24 -4.12 -0.02
CA ILE A 144 -1.50 -4.88 -1.25
C ILE A 144 -2.44 -4.09 -2.14
N ASN A 145 -1.92 -3.62 -3.27
CA ASN A 145 -2.72 -2.93 -4.27
C ASN A 145 -3.38 -3.92 -5.22
N GLU A 146 -4.61 -3.59 -5.64
CA GLU A 146 -5.44 -4.38 -6.57
C GLU A 146 -5.64 -5.83 -6.07
N LEU A 147 -6.02 -5.98 -4.79
CA LEU A 147 -6.18 -7.27 -4.10
C LEU A 147 -6.96 -8.33 -4.90
N PRO A 148 -8.02 -8.02 -5.68
CA PRO A 148 -8.73 -9.01 -6.50
C PRO A 148 -7.87 -9.73 -7.54
N ASP A 149 -6.76 -9.13 -7.98
CA ASP A 149 -5.85 -9.73 -8.96
C ASP A 149 -4.94 -10.82 -8.32
N LEU A 150 -4.91 -10.89 -6.99
CA LEU A 150 -4.17 -11.91 -6.27
C LEU A 150 -4.89 -13.26 -6.35
N ALA A 151 -4.19 -14.31 -6.77
CA ALA A 151 -4.78 -15.65 -6.89
C ALA A 151 -5.40 -16.11 -5.55
N GLY A 152 -6.59 -16.72 -5.60
CA GLY A 152 -7.34 -17.11 -4.40
C GLY A 152 -6.55 -17.97 -3.41
N LYS A 153 -5.71 -18.89 -3.91
CA LYS A 153 -4.82 -19.70 -3.07
C LYS A 153 -3.79 -18.88 -2.29
N ILE A 154 -3.38 -17.72 -2.83
CA ILE A 154 -2.46 -16.81 -2.16
C ILE A 154 -3.21 -15.97 -1.12
N GLN A 155 -4.45 -15.56 -1.45
CA GLN A 155 -5.33 -14.88 -0.50
C GLN A 155 -5.57 -15.73 0.76
N VAL A 156 -5.69 -17.06 0.62
CA VAL A 156 -5.78 -17.99 1.77
C VAL A 156 -4.54 -17.92 2.66
N GLY A 157 -3.35 -17.72 2.08
CA GLY A 157 -2.10 -17.55 2.83
C GLY A 157 -2.08 -16.34 3.76
N LEU A 158 -2.97 -15.36 3.55
CA LEU A 158 -3.10 -14.19 4.42
C LEU A 158 -4.01 -14.42 5.64
N PHE A 159 -4.71 -15.55 5.73
CA PHE A 159 -5.68 -15.77 6.81
C PHE A 159 -5.04 -15.79 8.19
N ASN A 160 -3.93 -16.51 8.33
CA ASN A 160 -3.27 -16.64 9.62
C ASN A 160 -2.82 -15.28 10.15
N ILE A 161 -2.19 -14.45 9.31
CA ILE A 161 -1.74 -13.14 9.75
C ILE A 161 -2.91 -12.21 10.11
N MET A 162 -4.04 -12.32 9.40
CA MET A 162 -5.22 -11.50 9.68
C MET A 162 -6.00 -11.95 10.91
N GLN A 163 -5.93 -13.21 11.28
CA GLN A 163 -6.70 -13.78 12.38
C GLN A 163 -5.86 -14.00 13.63
N GLU A 164 -4.70 -14.61 13.48
CA GLU A 164 -3.82 -15.03 14.58
C GLU A 164 -2.65 -14.06 14.79
N GLY A 165 -2.42 -13.11 13.86
CA GLY A 165 -1.29 -12.21 13.91
C GLY A 165 0.05 -12.88 13.60
N ASP A 166 0.05 -14.10 13.06
CA ASP A 166 1.29 -14.82 12.74
C ASP A 166 1.40 -15.27 11.29
N VAL A 167 2.60 -15.54 10.86
CA VAL A 167 2.88 -16.22 9.60
C VAL A 167 3.53 -17.57 9.87
N GLN A 168 3.16 -18.56 9.07
CA GLN A 168 3.73 -19.89 9.12
C GLN A 168 4.43 -20.21 7.81
N ILE A 169 5.67 -20.62 7.88
CA ILE A 169 6.43 -21.10 6.71
C ILE A 169 5.89 -22.49 6.35
N LYS A 170 5.37 -22.59 5.12
CA LYS A 170 4.68 -23.79 4.62
C LYS A 170 5.49 -25.07 4.82
N GLY A 171 4.89 -26.04 5.50
CA GLY A 171 5.48 -27.36 5.71
C GLY A 171 6.55 -27.45 6.82
N TYR A 172 6.83 -26.32 7.49
CA TYR A 172 7.82 -26.26 8.58
C TYR A 172 7.19 -25.73 9.88
N PRO A 173 7.69 -26.14 11.05
CA PRO A 173 7.15 -25.73 12.35
C PRO A 173 7.62 -24.32 12.76
N ILE A 174 7.78 -23.42 11.79
CA ILE A 174 8.23 -22.05 12.01
C ILE A 174 7.00 -21.14 11.97
N ARG A 175 6.71 -20.49 13.09
CA ARG A 175 5.64 -19.49 13.23
C ARG A 175 6.26 -18.21 13.78
N LEU A 176 5.95 -17.08 13.16
CA LEU A 176 6.44 -15.77 13.55
C LEU A 176 5.24 -14.86 13.85
N PRO A 177 5.06 -14.46 15.11
CA PRO A 177 4.07 -13.45 15.45
C PRO A 177 4.57 -12.10 14.92
N LEU A 178 3.76 -11.45 14.06
CA LEU A 178 4.12 -10.17 13.44
C LEU A 178 3.20 -9.06 13.93
N ASP A 179 3.77 -7.91 14.19
CA ASP A 179 3.05 -6.66 14.43
C ASP A 179 3.00 -5.86 13.10
N VAL A 180 1.97 -6.09 12.28
CA VAL A 180 1.84 -5.47 10.97
C VAL A 180 0.40 -5.05 10.69
N ALA A 181 0.23 -3.82 10.21
CA ALA A 181 -1.05 -3.34 9.71
C ALA A 181 -1.21 -3.73 8.24
N LEU A 182 -2.23 -4.54 7.92
CA LEU A 182 -2.54 -4.92 6.56
C LEU A 182 -3.54 -3.94 5.95
N VAL A 183 -3.16 -3.34 4.82
CA VAL A 183 -4.01 -2.39 4.12
C VAL A 183 -4.11 -2.78 2.64
N PHE A 184 -5.30 -2.65 2.09
CA PHE A 184 -5.60 -3.14 0.76
C PHE A 184 -6.20 -2.05 -0.12
N SER A 185 -6.06 -2.18 -1.43
CA SER A 185 -6.87 -1.44 -2.38
C SER A 185 -7.54 -2.37 -3.38
N ALA A 186 -8.72 -1.99 -3.83
CA ALA A 186 -9.43 -2.69 -4.89
C ALA A 186 -10.31 -1.72 -5.69
N ASN A 187 -10.57 -2.11 -6.93
CA ASN A 187 -11.61 -1.50 -7.74
C ASN A 187 -12.85 -2.41 -7.69
N PRO A 188 -14.02 -1.93 -7.21
CA PRO A 188 -15.21 -2.74 -7.11
C PRO A 188 -15.65 -3.40 -8.41
N GLU A 189 -15.31 -2.81 -9.55
CA GLU A 189 -15.68 -3.31 -10.86
C GLU A 189 -14.76 -4.40 -11.40
N ASP A 190 -13.51 -4.44 -10.93
CA ASP A 190 -12.57 -5.51 -11.28
C ASP A 190 -12.92 -6.85 -10.62
N TYR A 191 -13.82 -6.87 -9.62
CA TYR A 191 -14.34 -8.11 -8.98
C TYR A 191 -15.01 -9.09 -9.94
N THR A 192 -15.45 -8.64 -11.09
CA THR A 192 -16.17 -9.48 -12.05
C THR A 192 -15.34 -9.90 -13.25
N ALA A 193 -14.26 -9.17 -13.54
CA ALA A 193 -13.49 -9.32 -14.78
C ALA A 193 -12.12 -10.00 -14.60
N ARG A 194 -11.43 -9.75 -13.48
CA ARG A 194 -10.03 -10.18 -13.29
C ARG A 194 -9.83 -11.14 -12.11
N GLY A 195 -10.66 -11.06 -11.09
CA GLY A 195 -10.53 -11.86 -9.89
C GLY A 195 -11.58 -11.50 -8.85
N LYS A 196 -11.64 -12.27 -7.77
CA LYS A 196 -12.54 -12.01 -6.64
C LYS A 196 -11.74 -12.03 -5.35
N ILE A 197 -12.07 -11.13 -4.44
CA ILE A 197 -11.70 -11.33 -3.05
C ILE A 197 -12.55 -12.51 -2.56
N ILE A 198 -11.88 -13.56 -2.09
CA ILE A 198 -12.61 -14.72 -1.58
C ILE A 198 -13.36 -14.33 -0.31
N THR A 199 -14.58 -14.88 -0.16
CA THR A 199 -15.48 -14.52 0.96
C THR A 199 -14.81 -14.60 2.33
N PRO A 200 -14.02 -15.64 2.65
CA PRO A 200 -13.35 -15.71 3.94
C PRO A 200 -12.31 -14.64 4.19
N LEU A 201 -11.67 -14.09 3.14
CA LEU A 201 -10.73 -12.95 3.29
C LEU A 201 -11.51 -11.67 3.53
N LYS A 202 -12.59 -11.47 2.78
CA LYS A 202 -13.45 -10.29 2.94
C LYS A 202 -14.03 -10.18 4.35
N ASP A 203 -14.44 -11.30 4.93
CA ASP A 203 -14.97 -11.38 6.29
C ASP A 203 -13.95 -11.00 7.38
N ARG A 204 -12.65 -11.12 7.08
CA ARG A 204 -11.55 -10.75 7.97
C ARG A 204 -11.04 -9.31 7.81
N ILE A 205 -11.51 -8.59 6.80
CA ILE A 205 -11.21 -7.17 6.62
C ILE A 205 -12.16 -6.39 7.54
N GLY A 206 -11.60 -5.77 8.57
CA GLY A 206 -12.37 -5.08 9.61
C GLY A 206 -13.08 -3.81 9.15
N SER A 207 -12.56 -3.14 8.11
CA SER A 207 -13.16 -1.89 7.59
C SER A 207 -13.08 -1.81 6.07
N GLU A 208 -14.21 -1.48 5.44
CA GLU A 208 -14.29 -1.17 4.01
C GLU A 208 -14.53 0.34 3.85
N ILE A 209 -13.60 1.04 3.22
CA ILE A 209 -13.62 2.48 3.06
C ILE A 209 -13.79 2.81 1.58
N ARG A 210 -14.85 3.49 1.22
CA ARG A 210 -15.14 3.86 -0.17
C ARG A 210 -14.54 5.21 -0.51
N THR A 211 -13.72 5.24 -1.55
CA THR A 211 -13.21 6.47 -2.15
C THR A 211 -14.17 6.98 -3.24
N HIS A 212 -14.05 8.24 -3.60
CA HIS A 212 -14.88 8.88 -4.62
C HIS A 212 -14.05 9.83 -5.49
N TYR A 213 -14.62 10.32 -6.57
CA TYR A 213 -14.05 11.43 -7.35
C TYR A 213 -14.29 12.76 -6.62
N PRO A 214 -13.58 13.85 -6.97
CA PRO A 214 -13.83 15.18 -6.43
C PRO A 214 -15.33 15.50 -6.49
N ALA A 215 -15.86 16.06 -5.40
CA ALA A 215 -17.27 16.41 -5.31
C ALA A 215 -17.57 17.72 -6.05
N THR A 216 -16.59 18.62 -6.14
CA THR A 216 -16.71 19.92 -6.80
C THR A 216 -15.67 20.10 -7.88
N VAL A 217 -15.97 21.01 -8.84
CA VAL A 217 -15.03 21.37 -9.91
C VAL A 217 -13.78 22.02 -9.31
N GLU A 218 -13.93 22.79 -8.25
CA GLU A 218 -12.84 23.47 -7.53
C GLU A 218 -11.87 22.48 -6.93
N GLU A 219 -12.36 21.41 -6.31
CA GLU A 219 -11.52 20.30 -5.83
C GLU A 219 -10.76 19.64 -6.99
N GLY A 220 -11.47 19.35 -8.09
CA GLY A 220 -10.86 18.79 -9.29
C GLY A 220 -9.75 19.67 -9.85
N VAL A 221 -9.99 20.98 -9.97
CA VAL A 221 -8.98 21.97 -10.39
C VAL A 221 -7.77 21.96 -9.45
N SER A 222 -8.02 21.92 -8.14
CA SER A 222 -6.95 21.88 -7.13
C SER A 222 -6.08 20.64 -7.28
N ILE A 223 -6.69 19.47 -7.47
CA ILE A 223 -5.98 18.20 -7.70
C ILE A 223 -5.16 18.28 -8.99
N THR A 224 -5.78 18.73 -10.09
CA THR A 224 -5.10 18.80 -11.39
C THR A 224 -3.95 19.81 -11.36
N ALA A 225 -4.11 20.97 -10.72
CA ALA A 225 -3.04 21.95 -10.55
C ALA A 225 -1.87 21.43 -9.70
N GLN A 226 -2.15 20.58 -8.72
CA GLN A 226 -1.15 19.96 -7.87
C GLN A 226 -0.37 18.85 -8.59
N GLU A 227 -1.04 18.04 -9.41
CA GLU A 227 -0.50 16.80 -9.99
C GLU A 227 0.08 17.00 -11.40
N ALA A 228 -0.48 17.92 -12.19
CA ALA A 228 -0.02 18.14 -13.56
C ALA A 228 1.35 18.80 -13.59
N TRP A 229 2.21 18.31 -14.48
CA TRP A 229 3.53 18.92 -14.71
C TRP A 229 3.39 20.27 -15.44
N THR A 230 3.05 21.29 -14.65
CA THR A 230 2.85 22.67 -15.13
C THR A 230 4.10 23.54 -14.99
N LYS A 231 4.98 23.22 -14.03
CA LYS A 231 6.25 23.96 -13.79
C LYS A 231 7.34 23.35 -14.66
N ARG A 232 7.58 23.96 -15.84
CA ARG A 232 8.58 23.52 -16.81
C ARG A 232 9.74 24.53 -16.88
N ASN A 233 10.92 24.07 -17.21
CA ASN A 233 12.12 24.90 -17.27
C ASN A 233 11.97 26.02 -18.31
N GLY A 234 11.97 27.26 -17.87
CA GLY A 234 12.24 28.46 -18.67
C GLY A 234 11.04 29.25 -19.18
N ASN A 235 9.91 28.65 -19.49
CA ASN A 235 8.75 29.38 -20.00
C ASN A 235 7.64 29.47 -18.95
N ARG A 236 7.34 30.68 -18.50
CA ARG A 236 6.17 30.99 -17.68
C ARG A 236 4.94 31.09 -18.61
N LEU A 237 4.39 29.95 -19.01
CA LEU A 237 3.09 29.97 -19.70
C LEU A 237 2.01 30.43 -18.72
N HIS A 238 1.30 31.47 -19.10
CA HIS A 238 0.12 31.89 -18.36
C HIS A 238 -1.03 30.94 -18.71
N LEU A 239 -1.46 30.16 -17.71
CA LEU A 239 -2.60 29.27 -17.83
C LEU A 239 -3.85 29.96 -17.26
N PRO A 240 -4.77 30.45 -18.10
CA PRO A 240 -5.99 31.10 -17.62
C PRO A 240 -6.85 30.15 -16.78
N LYS A 241 -7.45 30.68 -15.71
CA LYS A 241 -8.28 29.89 -14.80
C LYS A 241 -9.44 29.17 -15.50
N TYR A 242 -10.06 29.82 -16.48
CA TYR A 242 -11.17 29.22 -17.24
C TYR A 242 -10.75 27.93 -17.98
N VAL A 243 -9.49 27.83 -18.44
CA VAL A 243 -9.01 26.62 -19.13
C VAL A 243 -8.97 25.45 -18.16
N GLN A 244 -8.51 25.67 -16.92
CA GLN A 244 -8.50 24.66 -15.86
C GLN A 244 -9.94 24.20 -15.54
N GLU A 245 -10.85 25.15 -15.39
CA GLU A 245 -12.26 24.86 -15.14
C GLU A 245 -12.92 24.09 -16.30
N VAL A 246 -12.64 24.44 -17.55
CA VAL A 246 -13.17 23.72 -18.72
C VAL A 246 -12.70 22.28 -18.75
N ILE A 247 -11.41 22.03 -18.50
CA ILE A 247 -10.84 20.67 -18.46
C ILE A 247 -11.54 19.82 -17.39
N GLU A 248 -11.72 20.36 -16.18
CA GLU A 248 -12.41 19.64 -15.11
C GLU A 248 -13.91 19.45 -15.41
N ARG A 249 -14.60 20.45 -15.93
CA ARG A 249 -16.01 20.32 -16.31
C ARG A 249 -16.22 19.23 -17.36
N ILE A 250 -15.32 19.09 -18.33
CA ILE A 250 -15.36 17.98 -19.29
C ILE A 250 -15.30 16.64 -18.57
N ALA A 251 -14.41 16.48 -17.58
CA ALA A 251 -14.30 15.24 -16.82
C ALA A 251 -15.55 14.97 -15.96
N PHE A 252 -16.14 16.01 -15.35
CA PHE A 252 -17.38 15.91 -14.57
C PHE A 252 -18.56 15.47 -15.45
N VAL A 253 -18.81 16.17 -16.58
CA VAL A 253 -19.87 15.82 -17.52
C VAL A 253 -19.69 14.40 -18.05
N ALA A 254 -18.46 14.03 -18.39
CA ALA A 254 -18.15 12.68 -18.87
C ALA A 254 -18.42 11.58 -17.82
N ARG A 255 -18.24 11.86 -16.54
CA ARG A 255 -18.57 10.90 -15.45
C ARG A 255 -20.08 10.69 -15.30
N GLU A 256 -20.88 11.67 -15.64
CA GLU A 256 -22.35 11.62 -15.57
C GLU A 256 -22.98 11.06 -16.84
N ASP A 257 -22.30 11.10 -17.97
CA ASP A 257 -22.83 10.66 -19.27
C ASP A 257 -23.10 9.14 -19.26
N LYS A 258 -24.36 8.78 -19.58
CA LYS A 258 -24.79 7.38 -19.65
C LYS A 258 -24.17 6.59 -20.80
N LYS A 259 -23.59 7.27 -21.79
CA LYS A 259 -22.92 6.63 -22.94
C LYS A 259 -21.49 6.19 -22.59
N ILE A 260 -20.92 6.70 -21.52
CA ILE A 260 -19.57 6.34 -21.06
C ILE A 260 -19.69 5.17 -20.11
N ASP A 261 -18.93 4.10 -20.42
CA ASP A 261 -18.88 2.92 -19.54
C ASP A 261 -18.29 3.30 -18.18
N LYS A 262 -19.12 3.22 -17.16
CA LYS A 262 -18.73 3.52 -15.78
C LYS A 262 -17.64 2.57 -15.25
N ARG A 263 -17.48 1.37 -15.84
CA ARG A 263 -16.42 0.42 -15.51
C ARG A 263 -15.05 0.94 -15.91
N SER A 264 -14.97 1.58 -17.07
CA SER A 264 -13.75 2.24 -17.52
C SER A 264 -13.46 3.49 -16.70
N GLY A 265 -14.50 4.20 -16.28
CA GLY A 265 -14.50 5.41 -15.46
C GLY A 265 -13.72 6.57 -16.10
N VAL A 266 -14.17 7.80 -15.88
CA VAL A 266 -13.38 8.98 -16.24
C VAL A 266 -12.47 9.32 -15.06
N SER A 267 -11.29 8.69 -15.07
CA SER A 267 -10.27 8.85 -14.04
C SER A 267 -9.81 10.31 -13.92
N GLN A 268 -9.41 10.74 -12.72
CA GLN A 268 -8.77 12.04 -12.49
C GLN A 268 -7.43 12.19 -13.28
N ARG A 269 -6.89 11.11 -13.82
CA ARG A 269 -5.76 11.18 -14.76
C ARG A 269 -6.10 11.86 -16.09
N LEU A 270 -7.39 11.84 -16.50
CA LEU A 270 -7.81 12.50 -17.73
C LEU A 270 -7.57 14.01 -17.68
N PRO A 271 -8.12 14.78 -16.71
CA PRO A 271 -7.88 16.21 -16.63
C PRO A 271 -6.39 16.54 -16.42
N ILE A 272 -5.64 15.75 -15.67
CA ILE A 272 -4.19 15.92 -15.50
C ILE A 272 -3.49 15.83 -16.87
N SER A 273 -3.72 14.75 -17.62
CA SER A 273 -3.10 14.56 -18.93
C SER A 273 -3.57 15.61 -19.95
N CYS A 274 -4.85 16.02 -19.89
CA CYS A 274 -5.36 17.11 -20.72
C CYS A 274 -4.62 18.41 -20.44
N MET A 275 -4.41 18.75 -19.16
CA MET A 275 -3.69 19.95 -18.76
C MET A 275 -2.26 19.95 -19.30
N GLU A 276 -1.55 18.84 -19.12
CA GLU A 276 -0.17 18.67 -19.61
C GLU A 276 -0.08 18.81 -21.15
N ASN A 277 -1.06 18.25 -21.86
CA ASN A 277 -1.13 18.36 -23.32
C ASN A 277 -1.46 19.79 -23.79
N VAL A 278 -2.34 20.50 -23.10
CA VAL A 278 -2.63 21.92 -23.39
C VAL A 278 -1.37 22.77 -23.26
N ILE A 279 -0.60 22.58 -22.17
CA ILE A 279 0.65 23.30 -21.95
C ILE A 279 1.69 22.93 -23.00
N SER A 280 1.87 21.64 -23.30
CA SER A 280 2.82 21.18 -24.34
C SER A 280 2.47 21.72 -25.72
N ASN A 281 1.18 21.83 -26.03
CA ASN A 281 0.73 22.37 -27.31
C ASN A 281 0.99 23.91 -27.40
N ALA A 282 0.80 24.63 -26.31
CA ALA A 282 1.14 26.04 -26.23
C ALA A 282 2.64 26.27 -26.40
N GLU A 283 3.48 25.51 -25.68
CA GLU A 283 4.95 25.59 -25.80
C GLU A 283 5.44 25.31 -27.22
N ARG A 284 4.84 24.35 -27.91
CA ARG A 284 5.21 24.01 -29.29
C ARG A 284 4.89 25.12 -30.28
N ARG A 285 3.93 26.00 -29.96
CA ARG A 285 3.44 27.07 -30.86
C ARG A 285 4.07 28.44 -30.54
N ALA A 286 4.68 28.58 -29.37
CA ALA A 286 5.40 29.79 -28.95
C ALA A 286 6.82 29.83 -29.56
#